data_41ab884c3b073e52857b914d53bea32e
#
_entry.id   41ab884c3b073e52857b914d53bea32e
#
_cell.length_a   1.000
_cell.length_b   1.000
_cell.length_c   1.000
_cell.angle_alpha   90.00
_cell.angle_beta   90.00
_cell.angle_gamma   90.00
#
_symmetry.space_group_name_H-M   'P 1'
#
loop_
_entity.id
_entity.type
_entity.pdbx_description
1 polymer ?
#
loop_
_entity_poly.entity_id
_entity_poly.type
_entity_poly.pdbx_seq_one_letter_code
_entity_poly.pdbx_strand_id
1 'polypeptide(L)'
;MTQRCGDTLLFRTPPVIAAQAAVGGKKEGEGPLAAAFDELSSDNRFGQSSWEAAEKYLQLRAARLCLQKAQLPEEKVRLVLAGDLQAQCTASGYAMRELGVPFAGVFGACSTMAETLGLGAALCASGAAEHLLAMASSHFCAAERQFRTPLSYGAVRTPTAQWTATAAGCCLLRPAGQGVGCLLY
;
A
#
# COMPACT_ATOMS: atom_id res chain seq x y z
N MET A 1 0.66 -21.86 15.54
CA MET A 1 1.39 -20.83 16.34
C MET A 1 2.57 -20.35 15.51
N THR A 2 2.83 -19.04 15.52
CA THR A 2 4.05 -18.44 14.95
C THR A 2 5.24 -18.80 15.84
N GLN A 3 6.36 -19.17 15.26
CA GLN A 3 7.58 -19.53 15.96
C GLN A 3 8.74 -18.64 15.50
N ARG A 4 9.53 -18.11 16.42
CA ARG A 4 10.78 -17.42 16.09
C ARG A 4 11.89 -18.45 15.88
N CYS A 5 12.62 -18.32 14.78
CA CYS A 5 13.81 -19.11 14.46
C CYS A 5 14.94 -18.14 14.07
N GLY A 6 15.82 -17.82 15.01
CA GLY A 6 16.80 -16.74 14.84
C GLY A 6 16.09 -15.39 14.65
N ASP A 7 16.36 -14.73 13.52
CA ASP A 7 15.74 -13.45 13.15
C ASP A 7 14.53 -13.60 12.22
N THR A 8 14.08 -14.84 12.01
CA THR A 8 12.94 -15.16 11.14
C THR A 8 11.73 -15.57 11.96
N LEU A 9 10.53 -15.16 11.50
CA LEU A 9 9.26 -15.65 12.00
C LEU A 9 8.74 -16.74 11.05
N LEU A 10 8.51 -17.95 11.60
CA LEU A 10 7.93 -19.07 10.87
C LEU A 10 6.47 -19.22 11.25
N PHE A 11 5.58 -19.28 10.28
CA PHE A 11 4.17 -19.55 10.46
C PHE A 11 3.90 -21.03 10.21
N ARG A 12 3.39 -21.77 11.21
CA ARG A 12 2.99 -23.19 11.01
C ARG A 12 1.86 -23.33 9.99
N THR A 13 0.96 -22.37 9.99
CA THR A 13 -0.13 -22.20 9.03
C THR A 13 0.04 -20.83 8.37
N PRO A 14 0.82 -20.75 7.28
CA PRO A 14 1.14 -19.47 6.68
C PRO A 14 -0.12 -18.80 6.09
N PRO A 15 -0.35 -17.54 6.36
CA PRO A 15 -1.42 -16.80 5.72
C PRO A 15 -1.16 -16.64 4.21
N VAL A 16 -2.18 -16.32 3.46
CA VAL A 16 -2.11 -16.20 2.00
C VAL A 16 -2.42 -14.76 1.55
N ILE A 17 -1.75 -14.31 0.50
CA ILE A 17 -2.16 -13.14 -0.27
C ILE A 17 -3.26 -13.62 -1.24
N ALA A 18 -4.51 -13.34 -0.92
CA ALA A 18 -5.66 -13.81 -1.67
C ALA A 18 -5.97 -12.95 -2.91
N ALA A 19 -5.59 -11.67 -2.88
CA ALA A 19 -5.69 -10.75 -3.99
C ALA A 19 -4.68 -9.63 -3.83
N GLN A 20 -4.36 -8.98 -4.94
CA GLN A 20 -3.49 -7.81 -4.96
C GLN A 20 -3.95 -6.82 -6.02
N ALA A 21 -3.65 -5.54 -5.83
CA ALA A 21 -3.85 -4.50 -6.81
C ALA A 21 -2.77 -3.43 -6.71
N ALA A 22 -2.43 -2.85 -7.86
CA ALA A 22 -1.49 -1.74 -7.98
C ALA A 22 -2.05 -0.68 -8.90
N VAL A 23 -2.00 0.58 -8.45
CA VAL A 23 -2.42 1.75 -9.22
C VAL A 23 -1.23 2.69 -9.32
N GLY A 24 -0.94 3.18 -10.52
CA GLY A 24 0.22 4.02 -10.77
C GLY A 24 -0.07 5.28 -11.56
N GLY A 25 0.84 6.25 -11.46
CA GLY A 25 0.82 7.49 -12.19
C GLY A 25 1.50 7.41 -13.56
N LYS A 26 1.63 8.58 -14.18
CA LYS A 26 2.17 8.71 -15.55
C LYS A 26 3.57 8.11 -15.68
N LYS A 27 4.45 8.40 -14.73
CA LYS A 27 5.86 7.99 -14.80
C LYS A 27 6.01 6.47 -14.67
N GLU A 28 5.19 5.85 -13.87
CA GLU A 28 5.13 4.40 -13.69
C GLU A 28 4.66 3.72 -14.99
N GLY A 29 3.76 4.37 -15.73
CA GLY A 29 3.33 3.92 -17.05
C GLY A 29 4.38 4.02 -18.15
N GLU A 30 5.42 4.83 -17.96
CA GLU A 30 6.57 4.95 -18.87
C GLU A 30 7.70 3.95 -18.48
N GLY A 31 7.56 3.27 -17.35
CA GLY A 31 8.56 2.38 -16.80
C GLY A 31 8.45 0.93 -17.29
N PRO A 32 9.48 0.11 -16.99
CA PRO A 32 9.52 -1.29 -17.43
C PRO A 32 8.44 -2.18 -16.79
N LEU A 33 7.85 -1.74 -15.67
CA LEU A 33 6.81 -2.47 -14.93
C LEU A 33 5.40 -1.97 -15.24
N ALA A 34 5.21 -1.13 -16.26
CA ALA A 34 3.91 -0.57 -16.61
C ALA A 34 2.82 -1.64 -16.77
N ALA A 35 3.14 -2.76 -17.41
CA ALA A 35 2.20 -3.87 -17.62
C ALA A 35 1.80 -4.61 -16.33
N ALA A 36 2.49 -4.39 -15.21
CA ALA A 36 2.19 -5.02 -13.91
C ALA A 36 1.18 -4.21 -13.08
N PHE A 37 0.88 -2.98 -13.47
CA PHE A 37 -0.14 -2.19 -12.82
C PHE A 37 -1.54 -2.57 -13.32
N ASP A 38 -2.49 -2.60 -12.41
CA ASP A 38 -3.91 -2.82 -12.75
C ASP A 38 -4.55 -1.58 -13.37
N GLU A 39 -4.07 -0.40 -12.95
CA GLU A 39 -4.56 0.88 -13.46
C GLU A 39 -3.42 1.90 -13.51
N LEU A 40 -3.33 2.63 -14.61
CA LEU A 40 -2.37 3.70 -14.81
C LEU A 40 -3.10 4.97 -15.23
N SER A 41 -2.69 6.11 -14.68
CA SER A 41 -3.21 7.42 -15.06
C SER A 41 -2.14 8.24 -15.77
N SER A 42 -2.51 8.90 -16.85
CA SER A 42 -1.68 9.93 -17.50
C SER A 42 -1.66 11.26 -16.75
N ASP A 43 -2.60 11.46 -15.81
CA ASP A 43 -2.67 12.63 -14.94
C ASP A 43 -2.22 12.26 -13.52
N ASN A 44 -1.09 12.82 -13.07
CA ASN A 44 -0.58 12.59 -11.72
C ASN A 44 -1.47 13.19 -10.61
N ARG A 45 -2.43 14.03 -10.94
CA ARG A 45 -3.44 14.52 -9.99
C ARG A 45 -4.64 13.60 -9.86
N PHE A 46 -4.83 12.68 -10.77
CA PHE A 46 -6.00 11.78 -10.78
C PHE A 46 -7.32 12.56 -10.67
N GLY A 47 -7.39 13.75 -11.29
CA GLY A 47 -8.54 14.65 -11.19
C GLY A 47 -8.72 15.33 -9.82
N GLN A 48 -7.76 15.21 -8.89
CA GLN A 48 -7.87 15.79 -7.55
C GLN A 48 -7.29 17.21 -7.47
N SER A 49 -7.73 17.96 -6.46
CA SER A 49 -7.35 19.37 -6.26
C SER A 49 -5.93 19.55 -5.69
N SER A 50 -5.40 18.57 -4.97
CA SER A 50 -4.07 18.60 -4.39
C SER A 50 -3.32 17.29 -4.58
N TRP A 51 -1.99 17.30 -4.35
CA TRP A 51 -1.15 16.11 -4.42
C TRP A 51 -1.46 15.11 -3.31
N GLU A 52 -1.79 15.61 -2.13
CA GLU A 52 -2.20 14.81 -0.97
C GLU A 52 -3.54 14.11 -1.22
N ALA A 53 -4.48 14.84 -1.85
CA ALA A 53 -5.75 14.24 -2.26
C ALA A 53 -5.57 13.20 -3.37
N ALA A 54 -4.61 13.41 -4.28
CA ALA A 54 -4.24 12.44 -5.31
C ALA A 54 -3.68 11.16 -4.71
N GLU A 55 -2.82 11.24 -3.70
CA GLU A 55 -2.30 10.05 -3.01
C GLU A 55 -3.39 9.32 -2.21
N LYS A 56 -4.26 10.06 -1.54
CA LYS A 56 -5.47 9.48 -0.92
C LYS A 56 -6.30 8.70 -1.94
N TYR A 57 -6.54 9.28 -3.11
CA TYR A 57 -7.29 8.62 -4.18
C TYR A 57 -6.60 7.33 -4.66
N LEU A 58 -5.27 7.36 -4.85
CA LEU A 58 -4.48 6.18 -5.21
C LEU A 58 -4.70 5.01 -4.24
N GLN A 59 -4.62 5.29 -2.95
CA GLN A 59 -4.85 4.27 -1.91
C GLN A 59 -6.26 3.70 -1.96
N LEU A 60 -7.28 4.56 -2.02
CA LEU A 60 -8.68 4.13 -2.14
C LEU A 60 -8.89 3.27 -3.38
N ARG A 61 -8.32 3.68 -4.50
CA ARG A 61 -8.47 2.95 -5.76
C ARG A 61 -7.81 1.59 -5.69
N ALA A 62 -6.58 1.50 -5.14
CA ALA A 62 -5.87 0.23 -4.95
C ALA A 62 -6.65 -0.71 -4.01
N ALA A 63 -7.19 -0.20 -2.89
CA ALA A 63 -8.00 -0.99 -1.97
C ALA A 63 -9.26 -1.55 -2.67
N ARG A 64 -10.01 -0.70 -3.34
CA ARG A 64 -11.25 -1.10 -4.03
C ARG A 64 -11.00 -2.10 -5.16
N LEU A 65 -9.94 -1.91 -5.96
CA LEU A 65 -9.54 -2.88 -6.98
C LEU A 65 -9.15 -4.23 -6.38
N CYS A 66 -8.38 -4.22 -5.29
CA CYS A 66 -8.00 -5.44 -4.59
C CYS A 66 -9.22 -6.20 -4.06
N LEU A 67 -10.16 -5.49 -3.44
CA LEU A 67 -11.41 -6.07 -2.95
C LEU A 67 -12.32 -6.56 -4.08
N GLN A 68 -12.39 -5.83 -5.18
CA GLN A 68 -13.13 -6.25 -6.38
C GLN A 68 -12.57 -7.55 -6.96
N LYS A 69 -11.25 -7.67 -7.10
CA LYS A 69 -10.58 -8.91 -7.54
C LYS A 69 -10.86 -10.09 -6.60
N ALA A 70 -10.93 -9.81 -5.30
CA ALA A 70 -11.24 -10.81 -4.28
C ALA A 70 -12.74 -11.13 -4.17
N GLN A 71 -13.60 -10.39 -4.85
CA GLN A 71 -15.06 -10.45 -4.70
C GLN A 71 -15.50 -10.28 -3.23
N LEU A 72 -14.80 -9.40 -2.51
CA LEU A 72 -15.03 -9.14 -1.08
C LEU A 72 -15.59 -7.72 -0.89
N PRO A 73 -16.75 -7.57 -0.24
CA PRO A 73 -17.28 -6.25 0.07
C PRO A 73 -16.48 -5.55 1.19
N GLU A 74 -16.48 -4.21 1.18
CA GLU A 74 -15.68 -3.39 2.10
C GLU A 74 -15.99 -3.69 3.58
N GLU A 75 -17.25 -3.98 3.91
CA GLU A 75 -17.71 -4.27 5.28
C GLU A 75 -17.14 -5.57 5.87
N LYS A 76 -16.60 -6.43 5.03
CA LYS A 76 -15.93 -7.66 5.47
C LYS A 76 -14.46 -7.46 5.85
N VAL A 77 -13.86 -6.33 5.50
CA VAL A 77 -12.50 -5.99 5.91
C VAL A 77 -12.46 -5.74 7.41
N ARG A 78 -11.60 -6.45 8.13
CA ARG A 78 -11.50 -6.37 9.59
C ARG A 78 -10.45 -5.39 10.06
N LEU A 79 -9.43 -5.18 9.27
CA LEU A 79 -8.34 -4.24 9.58
C LEU A 79 -7.62 -3.84 8.29
N VAL A 80 -7.18 -2.60 8.23
CA VAL A 80 -6.23 -2.12 7.24
C VAL A 80 -4.95 -1.70 7.95
N LEU A 81 -3.82 -2.23 7.51
CA LEU A 81 -2.49 -1.71 7.81
C LEU A 81 -2.02 -0.95 6.59
N ALA A 82 -1.83 0.34 6.72
CA ALA A 82 -1.42 1.17 5.59
C ALA A 82 -0.48 2.28 6.02
N GLY A 83 0.33 2.72 5.09
CA GLY A 83 1.19 3.87 5.28
C GLY A 83 1.53 4.57 3.98
N ASP A 84 2.05 5.77 4.14
CA ASP A 84 2.49 6.65 3.06
C ASP A 84 3.74 7.42 3.50
N LEU A 85 4.30 8.23 2.62
CA LEU A 85 5.49 9.03 2.94
C LEU A 85 5.18 10.37 3.59
N GLN A 86 3.93 10.74 3.72
CA GLN A 86 3.55 12.01 4.37
C GLN A 86 3.55 11.83 5.89
N ALA A 87 3.97 12.87 6.61
CA ALA A 87 4.07 12.80 8.06
C ALA A 87 2.78 12.30 8.69
N GLN A 88 2.95 11.25 9.46
CA GLN A 88 1.96 10.55 10.27
C GLN A 88 0.82 9.93 9.45
N CYS A 89 1.15 9.33 8.29
CA CYS A 89 0.18 8.61 7.46
C CYS A 89 -1.02 9.46 7.05
N THR A 90 -0.76 10.68 6.55
CA THR A 90 -1.82 11.64 6.21
C THR A 90 -2.73 11.12 5.10
N ALA A 91 -2.17 10.66 3.98
CA ALA A 91 -2.95 10.13 2.88
C ALA A 91 -3.71 8.86 3.28
N SER A 92 -3.05 7.96 4.01
CA SER A 92 -3.63 6.72 4.54
C SER A 92 -4.78 6.99 5.50
N GLY A 93 -4.60 7.92 6.43
CA GLY A 93 -5.65 8.27 7.39
C GLY A 93 -6.93 8.79 6.72
N TYR A 94 -6.79 9.68 5.73
CA TYR A 94 -7.94 10.19 4.97
C TYR A 94 -8.55 9.12 4.05
N ALA A 95 -7.75 8.27 3.44
CA ALA A 95 -8.24 7.18 2.60
C ALA A 95 -9.04 6.17 3.42
N MET A 96 -8.54 5.73 4.57
CA MET A 96 -9.19 4.73 5.40
C MET A 96 -10.43 5.28 6.11
N ARG A 97 -10.44 6.57 6.44
CA ARG A 97 -11.66 7.25 6.90
C ARG A 97 -12.79 7.19 5.86
N GLU A 98 -12.45 7.39 4.57
CA GLU A 98 -13.44 7.31 3.49
C GLU A 98 -13.88 5.87 3.21
N LEU A 99 -12.98 4.89 3.33
CA LEU A 99 -13.29 3.47 3.20
C LEU A 99 -14.17 2.96 4.36
N GLY A 100 -14.11 3.62 5.53
CA GLY A 100 -14.95 3.30 6.68
C GLY A 100 -14.57 2.01 7.41
N VAL A 101 -13.30 1.61 7.36
CA VAL A 101 -12.78 0.37 7.97
C VAL A 101 -11.80 0.66 9.10
N PRO A 102 -11.64 -0.26 10.08
CA PRO A 102 -10.61 -0.14 11.12
C PRO A 102 -9.23 -0.02 10.51
N PHE A 103 -8.41 0.92 11.01
CA PHE A 103 -7.14 1.29 10.44
C PHE A 103 -6.04 1.42 11.50
N ALA A 104 -4.87 0.89 11.18
CA ALA A 104 -3.63 1.17 11.90
C ALA A 104 -2.56 1.66 10.93
N GLY A 105 -2.04 2.87 11.20
CA GLY A 105 -1.00 3.48 10.38
C GLY A 105 0.37 2.88 10.64
N VAL A 106 1.12 2.62 9.58
CA VAL A 106 2.52 2.16 9.61
C VAL A 106 3.38 3.21 8.90
N PHE A 107 4.44 3.66 9.56
CA PHE A 107 5.29 4.73 9.03
C PHE A 107 6.76 4.30 9.01
N GLY A 108 7.12 3.48 8.03
CA GLY A 108 8.46 2.94 7.81
C GLY A 108 9.12 3.41 6.51
N ALA A 109 8.61 4.46 5.87
CA ALA A 109 9.08 4.93 4.56
C ALA A 109 9.18 3.78 3.53
N CYS A 110 10.37 3.45 3.04
CA CYS A 110 10.57 2.39 2.05
C CYS A 110 10.24 0.97 2.57
N SER A 111 10.20 0.75 3.88
CA SER A 111 9.86 -0.54 4.50
C SER A 111 8.36 -0.73 4.72
N THR A 112 7.54 0.29 4.56
CA THR A 112 6.10 0.28 4.91
C THR A 112 5.36 -0.93 4.34
N MET A 113 5.56 -1.27 3.06
CA MET A 113 4.86 -2.43 2.46
C MET A 113 5.30 -3.75 3.10
N ALA A 114 6.59 -3.93 3.38
CA ALA A 114 7.09 -5.12 4.06
C ALA A 114 6.58 -5.20 5.51
N GLU A 115 6.53 -4.07 6.21
CA GLU A 115 5.99 -3.99 7.57
C GLU A 115 4.50 -4.32 7.62
N THR A 116 3.69 -3.74 6.73
CA THR A 116 2.24 -4.03 6.67
C THR A 116 1.96 -5.48 6.33
N LEU A 117 2.73 -6.08 5.42
CA LEU A 117 2.64 -7.51 5.08
C LEU A 117 3.05 -8.39 6.27
N GLY A 118 4.20 -8.10 6.90
CA GLY A 118 4.70 -8.88 8.03
C GLY A 118 3.78 -8.84 9.25
N LEU A 119 3.34 -7.64 9.65
CA LEU A 119 2.39 -7.46 10.74
C LEU A 119 1.03 -8.10 10.40
N GLY A 120 0.54 -7.88 9.19
CA GLY A 120 -0.71 -8.46 8.72
C GLY A 120 -0.66 -10.00 8.71
N ALA A 121 0.45 -10.59 8.27
CA ALA A 121 0.66 -12.03 8.30
C ALA A 121 0.62 -12.57 9.74
N ALA A 122 1.27 -11.90 10.69
CA ALA A 122 1.24 -12.28 12.10
C ALA A 122 -0.17 -12.22 12.69
N LEU A 123 -0.94 -11.17 12.37
CA LEU A 123 -2.34 -11.03 12.81
C LEU A 123 -3.26 -12.09 12.20
N CYS A 124 -3.11 -12.39 10.91
CA CYS A 124 -3.87 -13.47 10.27
C CYS A 124 -3.49 -14.85 10.83
N ALA A 125 -2.20 -15.12 11.03
CA ALA A 125 -1.73 -16.39 11.58
C ALA A 125 -2.14 -16.62 13.05
N SER A 126 -2.36 -15.55 13.81
CA SER A 126 -2.86 -15.61 15.18
C SER A 126 -4.38 -15.74 15.27
N GLY A 127 -5.10 -15.58 14.17
CA GLY A 127 -6.57 -15.55 14.15
C GLY A 127 -7.18 -14.20 14.57
N ALA A 128 -6.36 -13.16 14.75
CA ALA A 128 -6.84 -11.84 15.14
C ALA A 128 -7.54 -11.11 13.98
N ALA A 129 -7.24 -11.45 12.73
CA ALA A 129 -7.89 -10.90 11.56
C ALA A 129 -8.07 -11.96 10.47
N GLU A 130 -9.26 -11.96 9.82
CA GLU A 130 -9.57 -12.88 8.71
C GLU A 130 -9.43 -12.26 7.32
N HIS A 131 -9.70 -10.96 7.22
CA HIS A 131 -9.61 -10.17 5.99
C HIS A 131 -8.88 -8.88 6.31
N LEU A 132 -7.60 -8.84 6.00
CA LEU A 132 -6.73 -7.71 6.31
C LEU A 132 -6.14 -7.15 5.02
N LEU A 133 -6.24 -5.84 4.84
CA LEU A 133 -5.53 -5.16 3.76
C LEU A 133 -4.16 -4.66 4.26
N ALA A 134 -3.10 -5.05 3.56
CA ALA A 134 -1.75 -4.53 3.72
C ALA A 134 -1.45 -3.59 2.54
N MET A 135 -1.13 -2.33 2.84
CA MET A 135 -1.06 -1.28 1.83
C MET A 135 0.13 -0.35 2.04
N ALA A 136 0.63 0.17 0.96
CA ALA A 136 1.56 1.31 0.96
C ALA A 136 1.30 2.19 -0.26
N SER A 137 1.55 3.49 -0.11
CA SER A 137 1.52 4.43 -1.22
C SER A 137 2.65 5.44 -1.14
N SER A 138 2.86 6.11 -2.25
CA SER A 138 3.61 7.35 -2.31
C SER A 138 3.12 8.20 -3.48
N HIS A 139 3.26 9.51 -3.34
CA HIS A 139 3.05 10.45 -4.44
C HIS A 139 4.26 11.34 -4.55
N PHE A 140 4.94 11.31 -5.70
CA PHE A 140 6.18 12.06 -5.91
C PHE A 140 6.10 13.50 -5.42
N CYS A 141 5.12 14.28 -5.89
CA CYS A 141 5.03 15.70 -5.55
C CYS A 141 4.72 15.96 -4.07
N ALA A 142 3.88 15.14 -3.43
CA ALA A 142 3.56 15.26 -2.01
C ALA A 142 4.77 14.90 -1.13
N ALA A 143 5.44 13.79 -1.43
CA ALA A 143 6.63 13.34 -0.72
C ALA A 143 7.81 14.31 -0.88
N GLU A 144 8.08 14.77 -2.10
CA GLU A 144 9.18 15.74 -2.36
C GLU A 144 8.95 17.06 -1.62
N ARG A 145 7.71 17.55 -1.58
CA ARG A 145 7.38 18.76 -0.81
C ARG A 145 7.72 18.62 0.66
N GLN A 146 7.52 17.43 1.22
CA GLN A 146 7.73 17.18 2.64
C GLN A 146 9.18 16.86 3.00
N PHE A 147 9.84 16.02 2.19
CA PHE A 147 11.16 15.49 2.53
C PHE A 147 12.33 16.24 1.90
N ARG A 148 12.10 16.97 0.83
CA ARG A 148 13.13 17.73 0.13
C ARG A 148 12.92 19.23 0.24
N THR A 149 12.71 19.70 1.44
CA THR A 149 12.74 21.14 1.70
C THR A 149 14.21 21.59 1.78
N PRO A 150 14.63 22.63 1.07
CA PRO A 150 13.80 23.47 0.22
C PRO A 150 13.94 23.12 -1.27
N LEU A 151 12.95 22.48 -1.84
CA LEU A 151 12.80 22.41 -3.31
C LEU A 151 12.75 23.79 -3.97
N SER A 152 12.43 24.80 -3.18
CA SER A 152 12.34 26.20 -3.58
C SER A 152 13.64 26.81 -4.14
N TYR A 153 14.80 26.17 -3.93
CA TYR A 153 16.05 26.63 -4.52
C TYR A 153 16.26 26.20 -5.98
N GLY A 154 15.28 25.54 -6.59
CA GLY A 154 15.29 25.26 -8.02
C GLY A 154 16.46 24.36 -8.46
N ALA A 155 16.91 23.49 -7.59
CA ALA A 155 17.97 22.54 -7.95
C ALA A 155 17.55 21.66 -9.12
N VAL A 156 18.33 21.69 -10.19
CA VAL A 156 18.12 20.82 -11.36
C VAL A 156 18.41 19.38 -10.95
N ARG A 157 17.45 18.46 -11.19
CA ARG A 157 17.68 17.05 -10.99
C ARG A 157 18.78 16.54 -11.91
N THR A 158 19.72 15.81 -11.34
CA THR A 158 20.72 15.10 -12.14
C THR A 158 20.08 13.94 -12.89
N PRO A 159 20.62 13.51 -14.04
CA PRO A 159 20.09 12.35 -14.77
C PRO A 159 20.06 11.05 -13.95
N THR A 160 20.92 10.95 -12.93
CA THR A 160 21.03 9.77 -12.04
C THR A 160 20.14 9.88 -10.80
N ALA A 161 19.40 10.98 -10.62
CA ALA A 161 18.53 11.15 -9.45
C ALA A 161 17.37 10.15 -9.49
N GLN A 162 17.16 9.45 -8.38
CA GLN A 162 16.00 8.57 -8.22
C GLN A 162 14.72 9.37 -8.02
N TRP A 163 13.61 8.80 -8.45
CA TRP A 163 12.28 9.35 -8.32
C TRP A 163 11.48 8.58 -7.28
N THR A 164 10.78 9.30 -6.41
CA THR A 164 9.74 8.68 -5.60
C THR A 164 8.61 8.25 -6.53
N ALA A 165 8.14 7.03 -6.40
CA ALA A 165 7.02 6.53 -7.21
C ALA A 165 5.73 7.31 -6.90
N THR A 166 4.86 7.43 -7.89
CA THR A 166 3.48 7.89 -7.72
C THR A 166 2.59 6.68 -7.90
N ALA A 167 2.42 5.90 -6.83
CA ALA A 167 1.72 4.63 -6.88
C ALA A 167 1.15 4.24 -5.52
N ALA A 168 0.17 3.33 -5.55
CA ALA A 168 -0.31 2.62 -4.38
C ALA A 168 -0.43 1.13 -4.66
N GLY A 169 -0.02 0.31 -3.68
CA GLY A 169 -0.17 -1.13 -3.69
C GLY A 169 -1.05 -1.62 -2.55
N CYS A 170 -1.84 -2.65 -2.81
CA CYS A 170 -2.71 -3.28 -1.83
C CYS A 170 -2.66 -4.80 -1.96
N CYS A 171 -2.52 -5.50 -0.84
CA CYS A 171 -2.66 -6.95 -0.75
C CYS A 171 -3.74 -7.32 0.26
N LEU A 172 -4.65 -8.22 -0.11
CA LEU A 172 -5.60 -8.84 0.80
C LEU A 172 -4.99 -10.09 1.42
N LEU A 173 -4.82 -10.07 2.73
CA LEU A 173 -4.33 -11.20 3.51
C LEU A 173 -5.49 -11.97 4.13
N ARG A 174 -5.39 -13.30 4.11
CA ARG A 174 -6.34 -14.24 4.73
C ARG A 174 -5.59 -15.33 5.49
N PRO A 175 -6.22 -15.96 6.50
CA PRO A 175 -5.70 -17.19 7.09
C PRO A 175 -5.50 -18.29 6.05
N ALA A 176 -4.62 -19.25 6.35
CA ALA A 176 -4.39 -20.41 5.50
C ALA A 176 -5.69 -21.19 5.22
N GLY A 177 -5.78 -21.77 4.02
CA GLY A 177 -6.95 -22.57 3.61
C GLY A 177 -8.15 -21.78 3.12
N GLN A 178 -8.09 -20.44 3.14
CA GLN A 178 -9.17 -19.58 2.65
C GLN A 178 -8.88 -19.03 1.25
N GLY A 179 -8.70 -19.88 0.27
CA GLY A 179 -8.54 -19.53 -1.13
C GLY A 179 -7.19 -19.94 -1.73
N VAL A 180 -7.04 -19.67 -3.03
CA VAL A 180 -5.79 -19.83 -3.78
C VAL A 180 -5.06 -18.50 -3.76
N GLY A 181 -3.82 -18.50 -3.32
CA GLY A 181 -3.02 -17.28 -3.26
C GLY A 181 -1.54 -17.56 -3.02
N CYS A 182 -0.73 -16.49 -2.99
CA CYS A 182 0.67 -16.60 -2.63
C CYS A 182 0.81 -16.83 -1.12
N LEU A 183 1.60 -17.84 -0.73
CA LEU A 183 1.91 -18.10 0.68
C LEU A 183 2.97 -17.10 1.18
N LEU A 184 2.76 -16.63 2.41
CA LEU A 184 3.75 -15.84 3.15
C LEU A 184 4.46 -16.76 4.14
N TYR A 185 5.75 -16.98 3.94
CA TYR A 185 6.58 -17.81 4.81
C TYR A 185 7.35 -16.95 5.80
#